data_d9e657c4e2e00a434a775d34ec47a1f7
#
_entry.id   d9e657c4e2e00a434a775d34ec47a1f7
#
_cell.length_a   1.000
_cell.length_b   1.000
_cell.length_c   1.000
_cell.angle_alpha   90.00
_cell.angle_beta   90.00
_cell.angle_gamma   90.00
#
_symmetry.space_group_name_H-M   'P 1'
#
loop_
_entity.id
_entity.type
_entity.pdbx_description
1 polymer ?
#
loop_
_entity_poly.entity_id
_entity_poly.type
_entity_poly.pdbx_seq_one_letter_code
_entity_poly.pdbx_strand_id
1 'polypeptide(L)'
;MLKRYIFSVLTLFFVTACTLGSPPPIPVDIDSSTPGGTITRGGTPFQLLGTPVAVGEPLPSVALYSNNLNRVDLSERKGRVMLISVVPSIDTGVCEQQTHLLGEKEGVSEQIERITISRDLPFAQKRFRDETGFDDVLFLSDFQDGAFGMQTGLLVEKVKLLARTVMVVDKQGIVRYLQVVPESGHLPDMDRAFAFAQQLAEE
;
A
#
# COMPACT_ATOMS: atom_id res chain seq x y z
N MET A 1 77.19 14.90 -30.14
CA MET A 1 76.43 14.86 -28.88
C MET A 1 74.99 15.26 -29.22
N LEU A 2 74.09 14.27 -29.28
CA LEU A 2 72.69 14.50 -29.68
C LEU A 2 71.79 14.39 -28.43
N LYS A 3 71.27 15.52 -27.92
CA LYS A 3 70.32 15.55 -26.80
C LYS A 3 68.93 15.15 -27.26
N ARG A 4 68.48 13.96 -26.81
CA ARG A 4 67.09 13.48 -26.97
C ARG A 4 66.18 14.16 -25.91
N TYR A 5 65.25 14.97 -26.34
CA TYR A 5 64.16 15.50 -25.52
C TYR A 5 63.03 14.47 -25.53
N ILE A 6 62.75 13.89 -24.34
CA ILE A 6 61.58 13.03 -24.11
C ILE A 6 60.42 13.94 -23.72
N PHE A 7 59.45 14.09 -24.64
CA PHE A 7 58.19 14.76 -24.33
C PHE A 7 57.26 13.73 -23.67
N SER A 8 57.04 13.93 -22.36
CA SER A 8 56.06 13.12 -21.58
C SER A 8 54.66 13.73 -21.78
N VAL A 9 53.80 13.08 -22.55
CA VAL A 9 52.42 13.48 -22.73
C VAL A 9 51.63 12.93 -21.56
N LEU A 10 51.26 13.81 -20.63
CA LEU A 10 50.38 13.48 -19.51
C LEU A 10 48.91 13.49 -19.98
N THR A 11 48.35 12.31 -20.29
CA THR A 11 46.98 12.18 -20.68
C THR A 11 46.06 12.29 -19.45
N LEU A 12 45.38 13.42 -19.29
CA LEU A 12 44.43 13.68 -18.23
C LEU A 12 43.12 12.94 -18.56
N PHE A 13 42.83 11.81 -17.89
CA PHE A 13 41.57 11.15 -17.96
C PHE A 13 40.53 11.93 -17.12
N PHE A 14 39.62 12.64 -17.79
CA PHE A 14 38.43 13.18 -17.17
C PHE A 14 37.44 12.03 -16.90
N VAL A 15 37.37 11.56 -15.65
CA VAL A 15 36.29 10.66 -15.20
C VAL A 15 35.08 11.54 -14.96
N THR A 16 34.16 11.54 -15.92
CA THR A 16 32.83 12.14 -15.73
C THR A 16 32.04 11.20 -14.80
N ALA A 17 32.00 11.51 -13.52
CA ALA A 17 31.13 10.85 -12.59
C ALA A 17 29.69 11.25 -12.95
N CYS A 18 28.93 10.34 -13.58
CA CYS A 18 27.49 10.44 -13.64
C CYS A 18 26.96 10.38 -12.21
N THR A 19 26.59 11.50 -11.65
CA THR A 19 25.75 11.52 -10.42
C THR A 19 24.40 10.96 -10.82
N LEU A 20 24.19 9.69 -10.52
CA LEU A 20 22.85 9.08 -10.52
C LEU A 20 22.07 9.81 -9.44
N GLY A 21 21.27 10.80 -9.82
CA GLY A 21 20.34 11.46 -8.89
C GLY A 21 19.41 10.40 -8.31
N SER A 22 19.12 10.50 -7.00
CA SER A 22 18.10 9.66 -6.39
C SER A 22 16.80 9.76 -7.20
N PRO A 23 16.06 8.66 -7.39
CA PRO A 23 14.77 8.74 -8.05
C PRO A 23 13.87 9.77 -7.34
N PRO A 24 13.01 10.48 -8.07
CA PRO A 24 12.11 11.45 -7.45
C PRO A 24 11.23 10.74 -6.41
N PRO A 25 10.86 11.43 -5.32
CA PRO A 25 9.96 10.86 -4.31
C PRO A 25 8.62 10.51 -4.96
N ILE A 26 8.00 9.41 -4.50
CA ILE A 26 6.66 9.02 -4.96
C ILE A 26 5.67 10.06 -4.47
N PRO A 27 4.82 10.64 -5.35
CA PRO A 27 3.82 11.62 -4.95
C PRO A 27 2.81 11.02 -3.96
N VAL A 28 2.30 11.86 -3.05
CA VAL A 28 1.22 11.53 -2.13
C VAL A 28 -0.03 12.26 -2.58
N ASP A 29 -1.11 11.50 -2.82
CA ASP A 29 -2.43 12.08 -3.07
C ASP A 29 -3.10 12.43 -1.75
N ILE A 30 -3.69 13.63 -1.70
CA ILE A 30 -4.54 14.09 -0.59
C ILE A 30 -6.03 13.97 -0.92
N ASP A 31 -6.36 13.85 -2.19
CA ASP A 31 -7.70 13.63 -2.71
C ASP A 31 -8.07 12.14 -2.70
N SER A 32 -9.35 11.85 -2.88
CA SER A 32 -9.88 10.49 -2.95
C SER A 32 -10.76 10.31 -4.17
N SER A 33 -10.55 9.21 -4.88
CA SER A 33 -11.55 8.68 -5.80
C SER A 33 -12.68 7.99 -5.01
N THR A 34 -13.72 7.56 -5.71
CA THR A 34 -14.86 6.87 -5.08
C THR A 34 -14.77 5.36 -5.36
N PRO A 35 -15.00 4.49 -4.36
CA PRO A 35 -15.22 3.07 -4.62
C PRO A 35 -16.29 2.84 -5.70
N GLY A 36 -16.11 1.87 -6.59
CA GLY A 36 -17.00 1.66 -7.75
C GLY A 36 -16.87 2.70 -8.86
N GLY A 37 -16.05 3.75 -8.67
CA GLY A 37 -15.77 4.79 -9.66
C GLY A 37 -14.60 4.47 -10.57
N THR A 38 -13.77 5.47 -10.86
CA THR A 38 -12.63 5.36 -11.78
C THR A 38 -11.36 5.86 -11.08
N ILE A 39 -10.27 5.15 -11.29
CA ILE A 39 -8.90 5.58 -10.96
C ILE A 39 -8.08 5.69 -12.24
N THR A 40 -6.87 6.27 -12.17
CA THR A 40 -5.94 6.31 -13.31
C THR A 40 -4.63 5.60 -12.97
N ARG A 41 -3.91 5.22 -14.04
CA ARG A 41 -2.51 4.79 -13.98
C ARG A 41 -1.76 5.41 -15.15
N GLY A 42 -0.87 6.34 -14.85
CA GLY A 42 -0.21 7.14 -15.88
C GLY A 42 -1.20 7.88 -16.77
N GLY A 43 -2.29 8.42 -16.19
CA GLY A 43 -3.36 9.09 -16.90
C GLY A 43 -4.36 8.16 -17.62
N THR A 44 -4.12 6.84 -17.69
CA THR A 44 -5.05 5.88 -18.31
C THR A 44 -6.14 5.50 -17.30
N PRO A 45 -7.45 5.65 -17.64
CA PRO A 45 -8.53 5.35 -16.73
C PRO A 45 -8.79 3.84 -16.58
N PHE A 46 -9.13 3.43 -15.35
CA PHE A 46 -9.54 2.09 -14.98
C PHE A 46 -10.81 2.15 -14.14
N GLN A 47 -11.83 1.40 -14.56
CA GLN A 47 -13.08 1.26 -13.81
C GLN A 47 -12.88 0.36 -12.61
N LEU A 48 -13.50 0.74 -11.47
CA LEU A 48 -13.61 -0.10 -10.28
C LEU A 48 -14.94 -0.85 -10.29
N LEU A 49 -14.90 -2.13 -9.96
CA LEU A 49 -16.05 -3.02 -9.90
C LEU A 49 -16.45 -3.28 -8.45
N GLY A 50 -17.71 -3.60 -8.26
CA GLY A 50 -18.27 -4.07 -7.00
C GLY A 50 -19.22 -3.10 -6.33
N THR A 51 -19.63 -3.43 -5.10
CA THR A 51 -20.52 -2.60 -4.28
C THR A 51 -19.67 -1.60 -3.50
N PRO A 52 -19.84 -0.29 -3.71
CA PRO A 52 -19.08 0.72 -3.00
C PRO A 52 -19.26 0.65 -1.48
N VAL A 53 -18.16 0.56 -0.73
CA VAL A 53 -18.16 0.82 0.71
C VAL A 53 -18.09 2.33 0.95
N ALA A 54 -18.74 2.81 2.01
CA ALA A 54 -18.78 4.22 2.37
C ALA A 54 -18.39 4.46 3.84
N VAL A 55 -17.93 5.68 4.13
CA VAL A 55 -17.73 6.14 5.51
C VAL A 55 -19.08 6.19 6.23
N GLY A 56 -19.13 5.65 7.43
CA GLY A 56 -20.35 5.47 8.24
C GLY A 56 -21.03 4.12 8.09
N GLU A 57 -20.62 3.31 7.12
CA GLU A 57 -21.18 1.98 6.88
C GLU A 57 -20.33 0.87 7.52
N PRO A 58 -20.91 -0.28 7.86
CA PRO A 58 -20.15 -1.43 8.33
C PRO A 58 -19.16 -1.94 7.26
N LEU A 59 -17.97 -2.37 7.69
CA LEU A 59 -17.09 -3.13 6.81
C LEU A 59 -17.79 -4.43 6.37
N PRO A 60 -17.87 -4.74 5.08
CA PRO A 60 -18.57 -5.92 4.60
C PRO A 60 -17.90 -7.23 5.07
N SER A 61 -18.75 -8.24 5.34
CA SER A 61 -18.29 -9.59 5.69
C SER A 61 -17.77 -10.29 4.44
N VAL A 62 -16.49 -10.59 4.42
CA VAL A 62 -15.82 -11.32 3.32
C VAL A 62 -14.73 -12.24 3.85
N ALA A 63 -14.49 -13.35 3.14
CA ALA A 63 -13.38 -14.23 3.41
C ALA A 63 -12.09 -13.67 2.80
N LEU A 64 -11.12 -13.33 3.65
CA LEU A 64 -9.72 -13.11 3.30
C LEU A 64 -8.89 -14.29 3.81
N TYR A 65 -7.65 -14.39 3.38
CA TYR A 65 -6.78 -15.50 3.75
C TYR A 65 -5.46 -15.00 4.32
N SER A 66 -5.11 -15.49 5.52
CA SER A 66 -3.82 -15.22 6.13
C SER A 66 -2.67 -15.95 5.43
N ASN A 67 -1.44 -15.64 5.81
CA ASN A 67 -0.22 -16.28 5.30
C ASN A 67 -0.18 -17.81 5.49
N ASN A 68 -1.01 -18.34 6.40
CA ASN A 68 -1.15 -19.77 6.67
C ASN A 68 -2.42 -20.37 6.04
N LEU A 69 -3.03 -19.68 5.08
CA LEU A 69 -4.28 -20.06 4.40
C LEU A 69 -5.50 -20.15 5.34
N ASN A 70 -5.43 -19.64 6.55
CA ASN A 70 -6.58 -19.57 7.43
C ASN A 70 -7.52 -18.45 6.94
N ARG A 71 -8.82 -18.78 6.92
CA ARG A 71 -9.86 -17.80 6.61
C ARG A 71 -9.95 -16.75 7.72
N VAL A 72 -10.01 -15.48 7.35
CA VAL A 72 -10.17 -14.33 8.24
C VAL A 72 -11.27 -13.44 7.69
N ASP A 73 -12.23 -13.07 8.54
CA ASP A 73 -13.26 -12.08 8.24
C ASP A 73 -13.03 -10.85 9.14
N LEU A 74 -12.72 -9.72 8.54
CA LEU A 74 -12.43 -8.48 9.29
C LEU A 74 -13.69 -7.88 9.91
N SER A 75 -14.88 -8.15 9.38
CA SER A 75 -16.15 -7.66 9.95
C SER A 75 -16.44 -8.26 11.33
N GLU A 76 -15.85 -9.42 11.63
CA GLU A 76 -15.99 -10.10 12.92
C GLU A 76 -14.99 -9.58 13.98
N ARG A 77 -13.95 -8.81 13.57
CA ARG A 77 -12.91 -8.27 14.47
C ARG A 77 -13.40 -6.98 15.11
N LYS A 78 -13.82 -7.07 16.36
CA LYS A 78 -14.34 -5.95 17.16
C LYS A 78 -13.40 -5.61 18.33
N GLY A 79 -13.56 -4.43 18.89
CA GLY A 79 -12.84 -3.98 20.08
C GLY A 79 -11.48 -3.33 19.84
N ARG A 80 -10.99 -3.31 18.59
CA ARG A 80 -9.77 -2.60 18.18
C ARG A 80 -10.04 -1.76 16.94
N VAL A 81 -9.31 -0.66 16.80
CA VAL A 81 -9.31 0.13 15.57
C VAL A 81 -8.48 -0.63 14.54
N MET A 82 -8.95 -0.73 13.31
CA MET A 82 -8.20 -1.32 12.21
C MET A 82 -7.72 -0.22 11.26
N LEU A 83 -6.41 -0.12 11.02
CA LEU A 83 -5.82 0.66 9.95
C LEU A 83 -5.48 -0.28 8.80
N ILE A 84 -6.25 -0.22 7.73
CA ILE A 84 -6.20 -1.14 6.60
C ILE A 84 -5.56 -0.45 5.40
N SER A 85 -4.40 -0.93 4.97
CA SER A 85 -3.69 -0.57 3.76
C SER A 85 -4.00 -1.57 2.66
N VAL A 86 -4.65 -1.13 1.59
CA VAL A 86 -4.97 -1.96 0.43
C VAL A 86 -4.00 -1.62 -0.70
N VAL A 87 -3.30 -2.61 -1.21
CA VAL A 87 -2.31 -2.42 -2.28
C VAL A 87 -2.62 -3.34 -3.48
N PRO A 88 -2.35 -2.88 -4.72
CA PRO A 88 -2.49 -3.73 -5.91
C PRO A 88 -1.69 -5.03 -5.84
N SER A 89 -0.41 -4.95 -5.49
CA SER A 89 0.49 -6.09 -5.30
C SER A 89 1.72 -5.68 -4.50
N ILE A 90 2.07 -6.45 -3.46
CA ILE A 90 3.25 -6.18 -2.62
C ILE A 90 4.58 -6.26 -3.38
N ASP A 91 4.63 -6.94 -4.53
CA ASP A 91 5.82 -7.10 -5.38
C ASP A 91 6.08 -5.88 -6.30
N THR A 92 5.53 -4.69 -6.00
CA THR A 92 5.77 -3.47 -6.80
C THR A 92 6.20 -2.29 -5.93
N GLY A 93 7.16 -1.48 -6.41
CA GLY A 93 7.84 -0.46 -5.61
C GLY A 93 6.94 0.53 -4.86
N VAL A 94 5.84 1.01 -5.46
CA VAL A 94 4.90 1.93 -4.76
C VAL A 94 4.09 1.20 -3.67
N CYS A 95 3.75 -0.08 -3.90
CA CYS A 95 3.05 -0.89 -2.91
C CYS A 95 3.97 -1.29 -1.75
N GLU A 96 5.21 -1.65 -2.08
CA GLU A 96 6.27 -1.89 -1.09
C GLU A 96 6.43 -0.65 -0.20
N GLN A 97 6.60 0.55 -0.80
CA GLN A 97 6.71 1.81 -0.05
C GLN A 97 5.50 2.06 0.86
N GLN A 98 4.27 1.83 0.37
CA GLN A 98 3.06 1.99 1.21
C GLN A 98 3.05 1.00 2.37
N THR A 99 3.49 -0.25 2.15
CA THR A 99 3.56 -1.28 3.19
C THR A 99 4.66 -0.98 4.21
N HIS A 100 5.79 -0.41 3.77
CA HIS A 100 6.84 0.10 4.66
C HIS A 100 6.33 1.26 5.53
N LEU A 101 5.62 2.24 4.95
CA LEU A 101 4.99 3.31 5.72
C LEU A 101 4.01 2.77 6.79
N LEU A 102 3.30 1.68 6.50
CA LEU A 102 2.43 1.02 7.47
C LEU A 102 3.22 0.30 8.57
N GLY A 103 4.25 -0.48 8.20
CA GLY A 103 4.99 -1.36 9.11
C GLY A 103 6.00 -0.62 9.98
N GLU A 104 6.71 0.37 9.44
CA GLU A 104 7.80 1.09 10.11
C GLU A 104 7.32 2.23 11.02
N LYS A 105 6.02 2.59 10.97
CA LYS A 105 5.50 3.69 11.80
C LYS A 105 5.66 3.39 13.28
N GLU A 106 6.47 4.16 13.96
CA GLU A 106 6.67 4.09 15.41
C GLU A 106 5.57 4.82 16.20
N GLY A 107 5.42 4.48 17.47
CA GLY A 107 4.48 5.14 18.40
C GLY A 107 3.00 4.86 18.12
N VAL A 108 2.70 3.84 17.33
CA VAL A 108 1.32 3.41 17.06
C VAL A 108 0.74 2.73 18.30
N SER A 109 -0.46 3.14 18.72
CA SER A 109 -1.17 2.53 19.85
C SER A 109 -1.40 1.02 19.63
N GLU A 110 -1.23 0.21 20.68
CA GLU A 110 -1.59 -1.22 20.65
C GLU A 110 -3.09 -1.47 20.42
N GLN A 111 -3.93 -0.45 20.55
CA GLN A 111 -5.35 -0.50 20.22
C GLN A 111 -5.60 -0.45 18.69
N ILE A 112 -4.56 -0.19 17.88
CA ILE A 112 -4.64 -0.13 16.43
C ILE A 112 -4.04 -1.41 15.86
N GLU A 113 -4.85 -2.17 15.12
CA GLU A 113 -4.39 -3.31 14.34
C GLU A 113 -4.01 -2.84 12.93
N ARG A 114 -2.74 -3.04 12.54
CA ARG A 114 -2.23 -2.71 11.20
C ARG A 114 -2.45 -3.89 10.26
N ILE A 115 -3.11 -3.65 9.13
CA ILE A 115 -3.51 -4.70 8.19
C ILE A 115 -3.11 -4.27 6.79
N THR A 116 -2.48 -5.16 6.01
CA THR A 116 -2.32 -4.97 4.58
C THR A 116 -3.10 -6.02 3.81
N ILE A 117 -3.79 -5.59 2.73
CA ILE A 117 -4.60 -6.46 1.88
C ILE A 117 -4.15 -6.30 0.43
N SER A 118 -3.93 -7.43 -0.24
CA SER A 118 -3.64 -7.47 -1.68
C SER A 118 -4.24 -8.72 -2.33
N ARG A 119 -4.11 -8.84 -3.66
CA ARG A 119 -4.48 -10.07 -4.37
C ARG A 119 -3.31 -11.02 -4.61
N ASP A 120 -2.16 -10.72 -4.02
CA ASP A 120 -1.04 -11.64 -4.04
C ASP A 120 -1.38 -12.94 -3.31
N LEU A 121 -0.76 -14.03 -3.73
CA LEU A 121 -0.89 -15.29 -3.00
C LEU A 121 -0.36 -15.14 -1.56
N PRO A 122 -0.97 -15.80 -0.57
CA PRO A 122 -0.53 -15.78 0.82
C PRO A 122 0.96 -16.11 1.02
N PHE A 123 1.52 -16.92 0.13
CA PHE A 123 2.94 -17.28 0.15
C PHE A 123 3.87 -16.13 -0.23
N ALA A 124 3.46 -15.27 -1.18
CA ALA A 124 4.20 -14.07 -1.55
C ALA A 124 4.16 -13.04 -0.41
N GLN A 125 2.99 -12.84 0.19
CA GLN A 125 2.84 -11.98 1.37
C GLN A 125 3.67 -12.49 2.56
N LYS A 126 3.71 -13.83 2.77
CA LYS A 126 4.55 -14.43 3.81
C LYS A 126 6.04 -14.14 3.57
N ARG A 127 6.52 -14.32 2.34
CA ARG A 127 7.91 -14.01 1.98
C ARG A 127 8.24 -12.55 2.29
N PHE A 128 7.41 -11.61 1.83
CA PHE A 128 7.57 -10.18 2.09
C PHE A 128 7.63 -9.86 3.59
N ARG A 129 6.70 -10.40 4.38
CA ARG A 129 6.69 -10.23 5.84
C ARG A 129 7.97 -10.75 6.49
N ASP A 130 8.41 -11.96 6.09
CA ASP A 130 9.61 -12.59 6.66
C ASP A 130 10.90 -11.82 6.29
N GLU A 131 10.95 -11.19 5.10
CA GLU A 131 12.07 -10.36 4.63
C GLU A 131 12.11 -8.99 5.32
N THR A 132 10.96 -8.39 5.61
CA THR A 132 10.86 -7.06 6.24
C THR A 132 10.82 -7.11 7.76
N GLY A 133 10.46 -8.25 8.37
CA GLY A 133 10.29 -8.39 9.81
C GLY A 133 9.03 -7.70 10.35
N PHE A 134 8.02 -7.42 9.52
CA PHE A 134 6.76 -6.77 9.93
C PHE A 134 5.81 -7.77 10.62
N ASP A 135 6.22 -8.29 11.78
CA ASP A 135 5.45 -9.30 12.52
C ASP A 135 4.17 -8.76 13.16
N ASP A 136 4.08 -7.46 13.35
CA ASP A 136 2.93 -6.73 13.91
C ASP A 136 1.95 -6.20 12.85
N VAL A 137 2.20 -6.50 11.57
CA VAL A 137 1.27 -6.24 10.47
C VAL A 137 0.57 -7.53 10.06
N LEU A 138 -0.76 -7.53 10.07
CA LEU A 138 -1.56 -8.64 9.57
C LEU A 138 -1.65 -8.59 8.05
N PHE A 139 -1.05 -9.56 7.37
CA PHE A 139 -1.11 -9.71 5.92
C PHE A 139 -2.29 -10.60 5.53
N LEU A 140 -3.18 -10.09 4.67
CA LEU A 140 -4.37 -10.79 4.20
C LEU A 140 -4.48 -10.76 2.67
N SER A 141 -4.86 -11.88 2.11
CA SER A 141 -4.99 -12.07 0.68
C SER A 141 -6.44 -12.23 0.24
N ASP A 142 -6.81 -11.49 -0.80
CA ASP A 142 -8.08 -11.60 -1.56
C ASP A 142 -7.90 -12.45 -2.83
N PHE A 143 -7.00 -13.45 -2.82
CA PHE A 143 -6.51 -14.13 -4.04
C PHE A 143 -7.55 -15.01 -4.73
N GLN A 144 -8.44 -15.66 -3.97
CA GLN A 144 -9.39 -16.62 -4.54
C GLN A 144 -10.37 -15.93 -5.49
N ASP A 145 -11.37 -15.29 -4.94
CA ASP A 145 -12.52 -14.81 -5.69
C ASP A 145 -12.50 -13.28 -5.91
N GLY A 146 -11.59 -12.55 -5.27
CA GLY A 146 -11.62 -11.09 -5.26
C GLY A 146 -12.84 -10.54 -4.52
N ALA A 147 -13.32 -11.29 -3.53
CA ALA A 147 -14.55 -10.97 -2.81
C ALA A 147 -14.45 -9.66 -2.04
N PHE A 148 -13.29 -9.38 -1.42
CA PHE A 148 -13.06 -8.10 -0.76
C PHE A 148 -13.14 -6.95 -1.76
N GLY A 149 -12.44 -7.05 -2.89
CA GLY A 149 -12.50 -6.05 -3.94
C GLY A 149 -13.91 -5.80 -4.45
N MET A 150 -14.70 -6.88 -4.65
CA MET A 150 -16.08 -6.79 -5.12
C MET A 150 -17.05 -6.23 -4.06
N GLN A 151 -16.89 -6.59 -2.80
CA GLN A 151 -17.78 -6.14 -1.71
C GLN A 151 -17.44 -4.73 -1.20
N THR A 152 -16.29 -4.20 -1.61
CA THR A 152 -15.86 -2.83 -1.24
C THR A 152 -15.84 -1.85 -2.41
N GLY A 153 -16.09 -2.32 -3.65
CA GLY A 153 -15.98 -1.50 -4.85
C GLY A 153 -14.54 -1.13 -5.23
N LEU A 154 -13.57 -1.94 -4.82
CA LEU A 154 -12.13 -1.68 -5.02
C LEU A 154 -11.48 -2.59 -6.07
N LEU A 155 -12.23 -3.49 -6.73
CA LEU A 155 -11.67 -4.39 -7.74
C LEU A 155 -11.46 -3.65 -9.07
N VAL A 156 -10.23 -3.53 -9.53
CA VAL A 156 -9.92 -2.92 -10.83
C VAL A 156 -10.31 -3.86 -11.97
N GLU A 157 -11.23 -3.41 -12.85
CA GLU A 157 -11.91 -4.24 -13.87
C GLU A 157 -10.94 -5.05 -14.73
N LYS A 158 -9.97 -4.40 -15.37
CA LYS A 158 -9.13 -5.04 -16.39
C LYS A 158 -8.07 -5.96 -15.81
N VAL A 159 -7.41 -5.52 -14.72
CA VAL A 159 -6.25 -6.22 -14.16
C VAL A 159 -6.60 -7.13 -13.00
N LYS A 160 -7.82 -7.04 -12.47
CA LYS A 160 -8.30 -7.83 -11.33
C LYS A 160 -7.44 -7.69 -10.07
N LEU A 161 -6.73 -6.57 -9.92
CA LEU A 161 -6.03 -6.16 -8.71
C LEU A 161 -6.93 -5.26 -7.87
N LEU A 162 -6.54 -4.99 -6.63
CA LEU A 162 -7.22 -4.02 -5.78
C LEU A 162 -6.74 -2.60 -6.08
N ALA A 163 -7.66 -1.62 -6.02
CA ALA A 163 -7.30 -0.22 -6.06
C ALA A 163 -6.52 0.16 -4.79
N ARG A 164 -5.47 0.96 -4.95
CA ARG A 164 -4.69 1.49 -3.83
C ARG A 164 -5.59 2.32 -2.92
N THR A 165 -5.65 1.92 -1.66
CA THR A 165 -6.58 2.52 -0.70
C THR A 165 -5.96 2.49 0.70
N VAL A 166 -6.30 3.45 1.54
CA VAL A 166 -6.17 3.34 2.99
C VAL A 166 -7.52 3.60 3.64
N MET A 167 -7.89 2.80 4.63
CA MET A 167 -9.13 2.99 5.40
C MET A 167 -8.90 2.77 6.89
N VAL A 168 -9.71 3.43 7.72
CA VAL A 168 -9.75 3.22 9.16
C VAL A 168 -11.14 2.75 9.55
N VAL A 169 -11.19 1.66 10.32
CA VAL A 169 -12.41 1.04 10.81
C VAL A 169 -12.38 1.09 12.33
N ASP A 170 -13.47 1.53 12.94
CA ASP A 170 -13.57 1.68 14.40
C ASP A 170 -13.76 0.34 15.15
N LYS A 171 -13.78 0.41 16.50
CA LYS A 171 -13.97 -0.74 17.39
C LYS A 171 -15.31 -1.46 17.20
N GLN A 172 -16.30 -0.81 16.56
CA GLN A 172 -17.61 -1.36 16.20
C GLN A 172 -17.64 -2.02 14.82
N GLY A 173 -16.56 -1.80 14.02
CA GLY A 173 -16.44 -2.31 12.66
C GLY A 173 -17.07 -1.39 11.62
N ILE A 174 -17.23 -0.10 11.93
CA ILE A 174 -17.73 0.92 11.01
C ILE A 174 -16.54 1.61 10.33
N VAL A 175 -16.61 1.79 9.03
CA VAL A 175 -15.61 2.54 8.25
C VAL A 175 -15.72 4.03 8.63
N ARG A 176 -14.64 4.60 9.16
CA ARG A 176 -14.60 5.99 9.63
C ARG A 176 -13.73 6.89 8.78
N TYR A 177 -12.79 6.33 8.07
CA TYR A 177 -11.94 7.03 7.09
C TYR A 177 -11.73 6.13 5.87
N LEU A 178 -11.73 6.72 4.69
CA LEU A 178 -11.52 6.01 3.43
C LEU A 178 -10.89 6.97 2.41
N GLN A 179 -9.75 6.57 1.87
CA GLN A 179 -9.10 7.24 0.76
C GLN A 179 -8.75 6.23 -0.33
N VAL A 180 -9.38 6.32 -1.48
CA VAL A 180 -9.03 5.58 -2.69
C VAL A 180 -8.14 6.47 -3.55
N VAL A 181 -6.88 6.08 -3.75
CA VAL A 181 -5.89 6.89 -4.47
C VAL A 181 -6.29 7.07 -5.92
N PRO A 182 -6.48 8.32 -6.42
CA PRO A 182 -6.92 8.58 -7.79
C PRO A 182 -5.93 8.14 -8.86
N GLU A 183 -4.62 8.32 -8.62
CA GLU A 183 -3.56 7.85 -9.52
C GLU A 183 -2.80 6.69 -8.87
N SER A 184 -2.93 5.48 -9.39
CA SER A 184 -2.42 4.26 -8.75
C SER A 184 -0.89 4.22 -8.58
N GLY A 185 -0.17 5.11 -9.25
CA GLY A 185 1.27 5.33 -9.09
C GLY A 185 1.64 6.21 -7.89
N HIS A 186 0.68 6.81 -7.20
CA HIS A 186 0.88 7.65 -6.03
C HIS A 186 0.62 6.89 -4.73
N LEU A 187 1.06 7.45 -3.61
CA LEU A 187 0.78 6.97 -2.26
C LEU A 187 -0.49 7.62 -1.69
N PRO A 188 -1.23 6.97 -0.80
CA PRO A 188 -2.24 7.61 0.02
C PRO A 188 -1.59 8.47 1.10
N ASP A 189 -2.36 9.38 1.70
CA ASP A 189 -1.96 10.15 2.88
C ASP A 189 -1.96 9.26 4.14
N MET A 190 -0.88 8.48 4.29
CA MET A 190 -0.72 7.55 5.41
C MET A 190 -0.63 8.28 6.75
N ASP A 191 -0.02 9.47 6.81
CA ASP A 191 0.10 10.25 8.05
C ASP A 191 -1.27 10.69 8.54
N ARG A 192 -2.15 11.15 7.65
CA ARG A 192 -3.53 11.48 7.97
C ARG A 192 -4.32 10.26 8.45
N ALA A 193 -4.15 9.12 7.79
CA ALA A 193 -4.82 7.88 8.19
C ALA A 193 -4.37 7.41 9.57
N PHE A 194 -3.07 7.47 9.88
CA PHE A 194 -2.53 7.17 11.21
C PHE A 194 -3.06 8.11 12.29
N ALA A 195 -3.03 9.44 12.04
CA ALA A 195 -3.55 10.43 12.98
C ALA A 195 -5.03 10.19 13.30
N PHE A 196 -5.82 9.85 12.29
CA PHE A 196 -7.24 9.54 12.45
C PHE A 196 -7.46 8.23 13.24
N ALA A 197 -6.68 7.18 12.95
CA ALA A 197 -6.74 5.92 13.68
C ALA A 197 -6.34 6.11 15.16
N GLN A 198 -5.32 6.92 15.43
CA GLN A 198 -4.87 7.23 16.79
C GLN A 198 -5.97 7.95 17.59
N GLN A 199 -6.65 8.95 16.99
CA GLN A 199 -7.78 9.63 17.62
C GLN A 199 -8.90 8.63 17.99
N LEU A 200 -9.28 7.73 17.07
CA LEU A 200 -10.31 6.71 17.35
C LEU A 200 -9.89 5.68 18.42
N ALA A 201 -8.60 5.43 18.54
CA ALA A 201 -8.09 4.50 19.55
C ALA A 201 -8.22 5.07 20.97
N GLU A 202 -8.21 6.41 21.13
CA GLU A 202 -8.34 7.14 22.40
C GLU A 202 -9.81 7.30 22.84
N GLU A 203 -10.78 7.12 21.94
CA GLU A 203 -12.23 7.10 22.22
C GLU A 203 -12.67 5.76 22.83
#